data_ad316cdeb5168c010d39215923b3b169
#
_entry.id   ad316cdeb5168c010d39215923b3b169
#
_cell.length_a   1.000
_cell.length_b   1.000
_cell.length_c   1.000
_cell.angle_alpha   90.00
_cell.angle_beta   90.00
_cell.angle_gamma   90.00
#
_symmetry.space_group_name_H-M   'P 1'
#
loop_
_entity.id
_entity.type
_entity.pdbx_description
1 polymer ?
#
loop_
_entity_poly.entity_id
_entity_poly.type
_entity_poly.pdbx_seq_one_letter_code
_entity_poly.pdbx_strand_id
1 'polypeptide(L)'
;MTTNGNSFHRHLSQVQSKSLSGQTAQTGGMTRLEAISGQTVGSEKLWMGQTHVAPSTGSENHHHGVSETGIYVVSGHPEFVFLDETDGEPFERRLRTSPGDYIYVPPWVPHREENPDPDDEAIVVIARTTQEAIVVNLPDLRWIGPVATANVNPSTKSWSRY
;
A
#
# COMPACT_ATOMS: atom_id res chain seq x y z
N MET A 1 19.24 30.02 -16.11
CA MET A 1 18.02 30.44 -16.83
C MET A 1 16.98 29.35 -16.59
N THR A 2 16.07 29.59 -15.65
CA THR A 2 14.93 28.69 -15.38
C THR A 2 13.92 28.89 -16.51
N THR A 3 13.82 27.94 -17.41
CA THR A 3 12.72 27.90 -18.36
C THR A 3 11.44 27.65 -17.57
N ASN A 4 10.62 28.68 -17.39
CA ASN A 4 9.22 28.55 -17.03
C ASN A 4 8.53 27.75 -18.16
N GLY A 5 8.68 26.43 -18.12
CA GLY A 5 7.95 25.54 -19.02
C GLY A 5 6.48 25.69 -18.71
N ASN A 6 5.75 26.27 -19.65
CA ASN A 6 4.29 26.41 -19.58
C ASN A 6 3.71 25.00 -19.34
N SER A 7 3.09 24.79 -18.18
CA SER A 7 2.54 23.47 -17.77
C SER A 7 1.53 22.89 -18.75
N PHE A 8 0.95 23.72 -19.63
CA PHE A 8 0.02 23.30 -20.68
C PHE A 8 0.69 22.61 -21.87
N HIS A 9 2.02 22.57 -21.94
CA HIS A 9 2.77 21.93 -23.02
C HIS A 9 3.39 20.58 -22.62
N ARG A 10 3.07 20.05 -21.43
CA ARG A 10 3.50 18.70 -21.05
C ARG A 10 2.59 17.65 -21.69
N HIS A 11 3.19 16.59 -22.24
CA HIS A 11 2.45 15.49 -22.80
C HIS A 11 1.95 14.53 -21.74
N LEU A 12 0.85 13.84 -22.03
CA LEU A 12 0.45 12.67 -21.26
C LEU A 12 1.50 11.57 -21.42
N SER A 13 1.77 10.86 -20.33
CA SER A 13 2.68 9.72 -20.32
C SER A 13 1.90 8.44 -20.14
N GLN A 14 2.23 7.41 -20.91
CA GLN A 14 1.70 6.06 -20.75
C GLN A 14 2.82 5.12 -20.37
N VAL A 15 2.64 4.39 -19.28
CA VAL A 15 3.50 3.25 -18.92
C VAL A 15 2.75 1.97 -19.25
N GLN A 16 3.29 1.20 -20.18
CA GLN A 16 2.67 -0.07 -20.58
C GLN A 16 2.93 -1.15 -19.53
N SER A 17 1.99 -2.08 -19.36
CA SER A 17 2.10 -3.16 -18.37
C SER A 17 3.39 -3.99 -18.48
N LYS A 18 3.87 -4.19 -19.70
CA LYS A 18 5.16 -4.89 -19.98
C LYS A 18 6.41 -4.09 -19.58
N SER A 19 6.25 -2.81 -19.24
CA SER A 19 7.35 -1.89 -18.93
C SER A 19 7.41 -1.55 -17.43
N LEU A 20 6.64 -2.24 -16.59
CA LEU A 20 6.71 -2.08 -15.15
C LEU A 20 8.09 -2.52 -14.63
N SER A 21 8.62 -1.81 -13.67
CA SER A 21 9.97 -2.03 -13.14
C SER A 21 9.92 -2.58 -11.71
N GLY A 22 10.67 -3.65 -11.45
CA GLY A 22 10.92 -4.16 -10.12
C GLY A 22 12.04 -3.40 -9.36
N GLN A 23 12.64 -2.39 -9.98
CA GLN A 23 13.70 -1.57 -9.36
C GLN A 23 13.10 -0.49 -8.43
N THR A 24 12.41 -0.92 -7.40
CA THR A 24 11.78 -0.09 -6.39
C THR A 24 11.88 -0.77 -5.03
N ALA A 25 11.58 -0.04 -3.95
CA ALA A 25 11.64 -0.59 -2.60
C ALA A 25 10.76 -1.84 -2.46
N GLN A 26 11.33 -2.92 -1.95
CA GLN A 26 10.68 -4.21 -1.78
C GLN A 26 10.44 -4.54 -0.30
N THR A 27 9.50 -5.42 -0.06
CA THR A 27 9.21 -6.02 1.24
C THR A 27 9.21 -7.54 1.07
N GLY A 28 9.74 -8.28 2.03
CA GLY A 28 9.75 -9.74 1.97
C GLY A 28 8.36 -10.34 1.73
N GLY A 29 8.26 -11.39 0.94
CA GLY A 29 7.01 -12.07 0.58
C GLY A 29 6.19 -11.41 -0.53
N MET A 30 6.65 -10.29 -1.09
CA MET A 30 5.92 -9.51 -2.10
C MET A 30 6.84 -9.10 -3.24
N THR A 31 6.27 -8.93 -4.44
CA THR A 31 6.94 -8.32 -5.58
C THR A 31 6.24 -7.01 -5.94
N ARG A 32 6.95 -5.90 -5.79
CA ARG A 32 6.43 -4.57 -6.14
C ARG A 32 6.97 -4.16 -7.51
N LEU A 33 6.06 -3.68 -8.37
CA LEU A 33 6.37 -3.22 -9.72
C LEU A 33 5.97 -1.75 -9.84
N GLU A 34 6.93 -0.91 -10.16
CA GLU A 34 6.75 0.53 -10.35
C GLU A 34 6.18 0.84 -11.74
N ALA A 35 5.18 1.70 -11.80
CA ALA A 35 4.61 2.24 -13.03
C ALA A 35 4.84 3.75 -13.13
N ILE A 36 4.33 4.52 -12.19
CA ILE A 36 4.39 5.98 -12.17
C ILE A 36 5.24 6.42 -10.98
N SER A 37 6.32 7.15 -11.27
CA SER A 37 7.22 7.68 -10.25
C SER A 37 8.00 8.87 -10.78
N GLY A 38 8.85 9.44 -9.93
CA GLY A 38 9.83 10.44 -10.35
C GLY A 38 10.77 9.93 -11.43
N GLN A 39 11.16 8.65 -11.37
CA GLN A 39 12.09 8.04 -12.31
C GLN A 39 11.44 7.68 -13.64
N THR A 40 10.22 7.19 -13.63
CA THR A 40 9.56 6.68 -14.84
C THR A 40 8.93 7.78 -15.69
N VAL A 41 8.23 8.73 -15.08
CA VAL A 41 7.47 9.77 -15.78
C VAL A 41 7.74 11.19 -15.26
N GLY A 42 8.68 11.36 -14.35
CA GLY A 42 8.97 12.67 -13.73
C GLY A 42 7.84 13.16 -12.81
N SER A 43 7.14 12.25 -12.15
CA SER A 43 6.13 12.60 -11.14
C SER A 43 6.80 13.31 -9.96
N GLU A 44 6.16 14.37 -9.46
CA GLU A 44 6.68 15.14 -8.32
C GLU A 44 6.09 14.71 -6.98
N LYS A 45 4.88 14.13 -6.98
CA LYS A 45 4.11 13.86 -5.75
C LYS A 45 3.34 12.55 -5.78
N LEU A 46 3.46 11.78 -6.84
CA LEU A 46 2.71 10.55 -7.00
C LEU A 46 3.64 9.40 -7.34
N TRP A 47 3.49 8.32 -6.62
CA TRP A 47 3.99 7.00 -6.99
C TRP A 47 2.80 6.07 -7.20
N MET A 48 2.78 5.30 -8.28
CA MET A 48 1.81 4.23 -8.49
C MET A 48 2.50 2.99 -9.04
N GLY A 49 2.01 1.83 -8.61
CA GLY A 49 2.51 0.55 -9.09
C GLY A 49 1.58 -0.59 -8.72
N GLN A 50 2.06 -1.79 -8.93
CA GLN A 50 1.38 -3.02 -8.54
C GLN A 50 2.21 -3.75 -7.48
N THR A 51 1.53 -4.49 -6.63
CA THR A 51 2.15 -5.45 -5.72
C THR A 51 1.50 -6.81 -5.92
N HIS A 52 2.34 -7.81 -6.08
CA HIS A 52 1.99 -9.20 -6.23
C HIS A 52 2.36 -9.93 -4.94
N VAL A 53 1.38 -10.57 -4.32
CA VAL A 53 1.56 -11.36 -3.08
C VAL A 53 1.33 -12.82 -3.43
N ALA A 54 2.40 -13.61 -3.40
CA ALA A 54 2.33 -15.02 -3.76
C ALA A 54 1.39 -15.81 -2.81
N PRO A 55 0.90 -16.98 -3.24
CA PRO A 55 0.08 -17.84 -2.39
C PRO A 55 0.76 -18.18 -1.06
N SER A 56 -0.04 -18.26 0.01
CA SER A 56 0.42 -18.62 1.36
C SER A 56 1.62 -17.79 1.86
N THR A 57 1.70 -16.51 1.48
CA THR A 57 2.77 -15.61 1.88
C THR A 57 2.25 -14.33 2.52
N GLY A 58 3.14 -13.59 3.15
CA GLY A 58 2.85 -12.27 3.70
C GLY A 58 4.12 -11.43 3.78
N SER A 59 3.93 -10.12 3.87
CA SER A 59 5.02 -9.20 4.11
C SER A 59 5.47 -9.22 5.57
N GLU A 60 6.67 -8.69 5.82
CA GLU A 60 7.03 -8.25 7.16
C GLU A 60 6.20 -7.03 7.57
N ASN A 61 6.13 -6.77 8.89
CA ASN A 61 5.59 -5.52 9.39
C ASN A 61 6.41 -4.36 8.84
N HIS A 62 5.73 -3.34 8.32
CA HIS A 62 6.37 -2.16 7.74
C HIS A 62 5.46 -0.95 7.81
N HIS A 63 5.99 0.23 7.52
CA HIS A 63 5.21 1.44 7.28
C HIS A 63 5.73 2.20 6.07
N HIS A 64 4.97 3.19 5.61
CA HIS A 64 5.27 3.97 4.41
C HIS A 64 5.81 5.38 4.73
N GLY A 65 6.37 5.59 5.93
CA GLY A 65 6.86 6.91 6.35
C GLY A 65 5.76 7.96 6.30
N VAL A 66 6.08 9.12 5.74
CA VAL A 66 5.16 10.25 5.58
C VAL A 66 4.11 10.06 4.49
N SER A 67 4.22 8.99 3.71
CA SER A 67 3.34 8.76 2.56
C SER A 67 1.96 8.28 3.00
N GLU A 68 0.92 8.90 2.48
CA GLU A 68 -0.42 8.31 2.44
C GLU A 68 -0.45 7.26 1.34
N THR A 69 -1.14 6.16 1.58
CA THR A 69 -1.23 5.08 0.60
C THR A 69 -2.68 4.68 0.39
N GLY A 70 -3.12 4.76 -0.87
CA GLY A 70 -4.36 4.14 -1.34
C GLY A 70 -4.03 2.81 -2.02
N ILE A 71 -4.80 1.78 -1.73
CA ILE A 71 -4.64 0.45 -2.30
C ILE A 71 -5.98 0.02 -2.91
N TYR A 72 -5.93 -0.53 -4.12
CA TYR A 72 -7.08 -1.11 -4.80
C TYR A 72 -6.82 -2.59 -5.07
N VAL A 73 -7.74 -3.45 -4.65
CA VAL A 73 -7.64 -4.90 -4.86
C VAL A 73 -8.08 -5.25 -6.28
N VAL A 74 -7.16 -5.76 -7.07
CA VAL A 74 -7.40 -6.18 -8.47
C VAL A 74 -7.90 -7.62 -8.52
N SER A 75 -7.22 -8.53 -7.82
CA SER A 75 -7.54 -9.95 -7.78
C SER A 75 -7.06 -10.60 -6.48
N GLY A 76 -7.64 -11.76 -6.18
CA GLY A 76 -7.38 -12.48 -4.92
C GLY A 76 -8.10 -11.84 -3.73
N HIS A 77 -7.77 -12.33 -2.55
CA HIS A 77 -8.37 -11.90 -1.28
C HIS A 77 -7.28 -11.57 -0.26
N PRO A 78 -6.42 -10.57 -0.53
CA PRO A 78 -5.37 -10.20 0.41
C PRO A 78 -5.97 -9.68 1.72
N GLU A 79 -5.27 -9.91 2.80
CA GLU A 79 -5.63 -9.43 4.13
C GLU A 79 -4.62 -8.39 4.61
N PHE A 80 -5.12 -7.33 5.24
CA PHE A 80 -4.28 -6.27 5.80
C PHE A 80 -4.36 -6.33 7.31
N VAL A 81 -3.22 -6.45 7.96
CA VAL A 81 -3.12 -6.63 9.40
C VAL A 81 -2.39 -5.43 10.00
N PHE A 82 -2.99 -4.81 11.00
CA PHE A 82 -2.43 -3.66 11.69
C PHE A 82 -2.70 -3.73 13.19
N LEU A 83 -1.97 -2.92 13.95
CA LEU A 83 -2.18 -2.78 15.38
C LEU A 83 -3.28 -1.74 15.63
N ASP A 84 -4.34 -2.15 16.31
CA ASP A 84 -5.42 -1.26 16.75
C ASP A 84 -5.29 -0.99 18.26
N GLU A 85 -5.21 0.27 18.63
CA GLU A 85 -5.07 0.73 20.02
C GLU A 85 -6.31 1.50 20.49
N THR A 86 -7.41 1.44 19.73
CA THR A 86 -8.58 2.32 19.94
C THR A 86 -9.26 2.08 21.29
N ASP A 87 -9.23 0.86 21.83
CA ASP A 87 -9.96 0.46 23.05
C ASP A 87 -9.04 0.23 24.26
N GLY A 88 -7.82 0.73 24.23
CA GLY A 88 -6.90 0.77 25.37
C GLY A 88 -5.78 -0.27 25.33
N GLU A 89 -6.09 -1.55 25.15
CA GLU A 89 -5.05 -2.58 24.98
C GLU A 89 -4.80 -2.82 23.49
N PRO A 90 -3.54 -2.73 23.03
CA PRO A 90 -3.21 -2.95 21.62
C PRO A 90 -3.50 -4.40 21.21
N PHE A 91 -4.17 -4.57 20.09
CA PHE A 91 -4.44 -5.87 19.52
C PHE A 91 -4.30 -5.85 17.99
N GLU A 92 -4.00 -7.00 17.43
CA GLU A 92 -3.88 -7.19 16.00
C GLU A 92 -5.26 -7.24 15.35
N ARG A 93 -5.51 -6.33 14.42
CA ARG A 93 -6.76 -6.29 13.65
C ARG A 93 -6.48 -6.67 12.20
N ARG A 94 -7.38 -7.46 11.65
CA ARG A 94 -7.30 -7.99 10.29
C ARG A 94 -8.46 -7.50 9.44
N LEU A 95 -8.13 -6.87 8.30
CA LEU A 95 -9.10 -6.52 7.26
C LEU A 95 -9.04 -7.58 6.16
N ARG A 96 -10.15 -8.28 5.95
CA ARG A 96 -10.33 -9.19 4.82
C ARG A 96 -10.89 -8.43 3.64
N THR A 97 -10.31 -8.62 2.46
CA THR A 97 -10.67 -7.86 1.28
C THR A 97 -11.11 -8.76 0.12
N SER A 98 -11.75 -8.13 -0.85
CA SER A 98 -12.21 -8.74 -2.10
C SER A 98 -11.86 -7.83 -3.29
N PRO A 99 -11.78 -8.37 -4.52
CA PRO A 99 -11.60 -7.55 -5.71
C PRO A 99 -12.62 -6.41 -5.77
N GLY A 100 -12.11 -5.19 -6.00
CA GLY A 100 -12.90 -3.97 -6.00
C GLY A 100 -12.83 -3.16 -4.70
N ASP A 101 -12.30 -3.72 -3.61
CA ASP A 101 -12.15 -2.99 -2.35
C ASP A 101 -11.00 -1.98 -2.40
N TYR A 102 -11.15 -0.93 -1.61
CA TYR A 102 -10.14 0.11 -1.40
C TYR A 102 -9.71 0.14 0.06
N ILE A 103 -8.40 0.23 0.28
CA ILE A 103 -7.79 0.35 1.60
C ILE A 103 -7.03 1.67 1.65
N TYR A 104 -7.14 2.38 2.75
CA TYR A 104 -6.35 3.56 3.05
C TYR A 104 -5.38 3.26 4.20
N VAL A 105 -4.10 3.48 3.95
CA VAL A 105 -3.05 3.37 4.97
C VAL A 105 -2.54 4.78 5.27
N PRO A 106 -2.82 5.30 6.50
CA PRO A 106 -2.28 6.59 6.93
C PRO A 106 -0.76 6.59 7.03
N PRO A 107 -0.11 7.77 7.06
CA PRO A 107 1.31 7.87 7.36
C PRO A 107 1.70 7.17 8.67
N TRP A 108 2.88 6.55 8.69
CA TRP A 108 3.53 5.93 9.86
C TRP A 108 2.82 4.72 10.47
N VAL A 109 1.69 4.27 9.94
CA VAL A 109 0.94 3.13 10.50
C VAL A 109 1.65 1.82 10.17
N PRO A 110 2.12 1.07 11.18
CA PRO A 110 2.67 -0.26 10.99
C PRO A 110 1.58 -1.23 10.55
N HIS A 111 1.86 -1.98 9.52
CA HIS A 111 0.96 -3.00 8.99
C HIS A 111 1.75 -4.07 8.24
N ARG A 112 1.06 -5.15 7.88
CA ARG A 112 1.54 -6.14 6.93
C ARG A 112 0.40 -6.58 6.02
N GLU A 113 0.76 -7.08 4.86
CA GLU A 113 -0.15 -7.64 3.89
C GLU A 113 0.06 -9.15 3.85
N GLU A 114 -1.02 -9.91 3.82
CA GLU A 114 -0.97 -11.37 3.78
C GLU A 114 -1.86 -11.87 2.65
N ASN A 115 -1.43 -12.93 1.97
CA ASN A 115 -2.28 -13.69 1.06
C ASN A 115 -2.46 -15.09 1.65
N PRO A 116 -3.60 -15.36 2.30
CA PRO A 116 -3.88 -16.67 2.90
C PRO A 116 -4.29 -17.72 1.87
N ASP A 117 -4.56 -17.33 0.62
CA ASP A 117 -4.93 -18.27 -0.44
C ASP A 117 -3.75 -19.22 -0.71
N PRO A 118 -3.98 -20.56 -0.74
CA PRO A 118 -2.90 -21.52 -0.96
C PRO A 118 -2.51 -21.65 -2.43
N ASP A 119 -3.36 -21.26 -3.36
CA ASP A 119 -3.22 -21.55 -4.78
C ASP A 119 -3.06 -20.29 -5.64
N ASP A 120 -3.79 -19.21 -5.30
CA ASP A 120 -3.87 -18.03 -6.13
C ASP A 120 -3.07 -16.85 -5.57
N GLU A 121 -2.40 -16.12 -6.48
CA GLU A 121 -1.73 -14.86 -6.20
C GLU A 121 -2.75 -13.75 -5.96
N ALA A 122 -2.48 -12.86 -5.01
CA ALA A 122 -3.22 -11.63 -4.86
C ALA A 122 -2.49 -10.46 -5.53
N ILE A 123 -3.23 -9.61 -6.25
CA ILE A 123 -2.69 -8.44 -6.94
C ILE A 123 -3.44 -7.19 -6.46
N VAL A 124 -2.66 -6.19 -6.07
CA VAL A 124 -3.17 -4.88 -5.71
C VAL A 124 -2.48 -3.77 -6.50
N VAL A 125 -3.21 -2.70 -6.79
CA VAL A 125 -2.65 -1.43 -7.27
C VAL A 125 -2.47 -0.51 -6.08
N ILE A 126 -1.30 0.10 -5.98
CA ILE A 126 -0.93 1.03 -4.91
C ILE A 126 -0.71 2.42 -5.51
N ALA A 127 -1.26 3.44 -4.85
CA ALA A 127 -0.97 4.85 -5.10
C ALA A 127 -0.47 5.50 -3.81
N ARG A 128 0.61 6.29 -3.91
CA ARG A 128 1.25 6.97 -2.78
C ARG A 128 1.48 8.43 -3.06
N THR A 129 1.48 9.25 -2.02
CA THR A 129 1.66 10.71 -2.11
C THR A 129 3.11 11.16 -2.22
N THR A 130 4.04 10.25 -2.51
CA THR A 130 5.47 10.51 -2.77
C THR A 130 5.82 10.01 -4.17
N GLN A 131 6.86 10.60 -4.80
CA GLN A 131 7.31 10.17 -6.14
C GLN A 131 8.08 8.86 -6.15
N GLU A 132 8.35 8.29 -4.99
CA GLU A 132 9.04 7.02 -4.80
C GLU A 132 8.34 6.16 -3.73
N ALA A 133 8.56 4.86 -3.78
CA ALA A 133 8.00 3.94 -2.80
C ALA A 133 8.83 3.97 -1.51
N ILE A 134 8.27 4.53 -0.44
CA ILE A 134 8.86 4.45 0.90
C ILE A 134 8.40 3.15 1.55
N VAL A 135 9.36 2.32 1.97
CA VAL A 135 9.13 1.11 2.77
C VAL A 135 10.14 1.06 3.89
N VAL A 136 9.66 1.10 5.13
CA VAL A 136 10.48 0.95 6.33
C VAL A 136 10.06 -0.34 7.00
N ASN A 137 10.85 -1.39 6.83
CA ASN A 137 10.62 -2.70 7.44
C ASN A 137 10.88 -2.65 8.95
N LEU A 138 10.04 -3.34 9.71
CA LEU A 138 10.03 -3.39 11.17
C LEU A 138 10.18 -4.85 11.64
N PRO A 139 11.33 -5.50 11.41
CA PRO A 139 11.51 -6.93 11.65
C PRO A 139 11.39 -7.31 13.13
N ASP A 140 11.66 -6.38 14.03
CA ASP A 140 11.60 -6.61 15.48
C ASP A 140 10.24 -6.30 16.09
N LEU A 141 9.30 -5.73 15.30
CA LEU A 141 7.97 -5.42 15.77
C LEU A 141 7.19 -6.72 16.01
N ARG A 142 6.82 -6.94 17.26
CA ARG A 142 5.96 -8.06 17.69
C ARG A 142 4.71 -7.47 18.32
N TRP A 143 3.57 -7.83 17.78
CA TRP A 143 2.28 -7.48 18.35
C TRP A 143 1.82 -8.60 19.27
N ILE A 144 1.48 -8.23 20.51
CA ILE A 144 1.05 -9.16 21.55
C ILE A 144 -0.43 -8.91 21.75
N GLY A 145 -1.25 -9.93 21.54
CA GLY A 145 -2.68 -9.83 21.78
C GLY A 145 -3.50 -10.78 20.89
N PRO A 146 -4.79 -10.92 21.19
CA PRO A 146 -5.66 -11.74 20.36
C PRO A 146 -5.84 -11.11 18.96
N VAL A 147 -5.87 -11.96 17.96
CA VAL A 147 -6.20 -11.55 16.59
C VAL A 147 -7.72 -11.39 16.49
N ALA A 148 -8.18 -10.15 16.40
CA ALA A 148 -9.60 -9.87 16.16
C ALA A 148 -9.84 -9.68 14.66
N THR A 149 -10.80 -10.42 14.12
CA THR A 149 -11.31 -10.18 12.77
C THR A 149 -12.41 -9.12 12.86
N ALA A 150 -12.20 -7.97 12.22
CA ALA A 150 -13.24 -6.94 12.16
C ALA A 150 -13.44 -6.47 10.72
N ASN A 151 -14.70 -6.48 10.29
CA ASN A 151 -15.13 -5.68 9.16
C ASN A 151 -15.32 -4.25 9.70
N VAL A 152 -14.34 -3.38 9.50
CA VAL A 152 -14.51 -1.97 9.81
C VAL A 152 -15.32 -1.35 8.70
N ASN A 153 -16.62 -1.13 8.95
CA ASN A 153 -17.43 -0.30 8.06
C ASN A 153 -17.08 1.17 8.31
N PRO A 154 -16.47 1.88 7.36
CA PRO A 154 -16.06 3.27 7.56
C PRO A 154 -17.24 4.25 7.72
N SER A 155 -18.49 3.80 7.57
CA SER A 155 -19.68 4.66 7.59
C SER A 155 -20.11 5.16 8.98
N THR A 156 -19.40 4.81 10.07
CA THR A 156 -19.83 5.16 11.44
C THR A 156 -18.94 6.13 12.20
N LYS A 157 -17.86 6.65 11.61
CA LYS A 157 -17.06 7.69 12.29
C LYS A 157 -17.30 9.05 11.64
N SER A 158 -17.98 9.94 12.37
CA SER A 158 -18.00 11.36 12.06
C SER A 158 -16.56 11.90 12.20
N TRP A 159 -16.03 12.43 11.11
CA TRP A 159 -14.76 13.13 11.13
C TRP A 159 -14.94 14.45 11.90
N SER A 160 -14.53 14.54 13.15
CA SER A 160 -14.32 15.82 13.78
C SER A 160 -13.06 16.44 13.16
N ARG A 161 -13.24 17.57 12.51
CA ARG A 161 -12.15 18.38 11.95
C ARG A 161 -11.33 18.95 13.11
N TYR A 162 -10.04 18.72 13.08
CA TYR A 162 -9.05 19.55 13.76
C TYR A 162 -8.37 20.45 12.74
#